data_adbf80d859296fe4fc600f340af713ae
#
_entry.id   adbf80d859296fe4fc600f340af713ae
#
_cell.length_a   1.000
_cell.length_b   1.000
_cell.length_c   1.000
_cell.angle_alpha   90.00
_cell.angle_beta   90.00
_cell.angle_gamma   90.00
#
_symmetry.space_group_name_H-M   'P 1'
#
loop_
_entity.id
_entity.type
_entity.pdbx_description
1 polymer ?
#
loop_
_entity_poly.entity_id
_entity_poly.type
_entity_poly.pdbx_seq_one_letter_code
_entity_poly.pdbx_strand_id
1 'polypeptide(L)'
;HYDHIEVDEFWTYVQKKENKQWLIYAYDRETREIIAYVWGKRDLRTAKKLRKQLKERDITYDSIATDDWKSFKITFKEDKHLIGKTYTVGIEGNNCKLRHRIKRAFRRTCCFSKKLSNHFKAFSLAFFYINYGHT
;
A
#
# COMPACT_ATOMS: atom_id res chain seq x y z
N HIS A 1 9.50 -11.80 11.10
CA HIS A 1 10.62 -11.31 10.28
C HIS A 1 10.43 -11.65 8.80
N TYR A 2 10.77 -10.72 7.96
CA TYR A 2 10.68 -10.86 6.49
C TYR A 2 12.07 -10.70 5.88
N ASP A 3 12.38 -11.53 4.89
CA ASP A 3 13.66 -11.39 4.18
C ASP A 3 13.66 -10.12 3.34
N HIS A 4 12.55 -9.86 2.66
CA HIS A 4 12.45 -8.74 1.75
C HIS A 4 11.02 -8.23 1.68
N ILE A 5 10.84 -6.92 1.85
CA ILE A 5 9.53 -6.29 1.68
C ILE A 5 9.58 -5.24 0.57
N GLU A 6 8.45 -4.98 -0.03
CA GLU A 6 8.29 -3.94 -1.04
C GLU A 6 7.36 -2.87 -0.51
N VAL A 7 7.63 -1.61 -0.82
CA VAL A 7 6.79 -0.48 -0.43
C VAL A 7 6.48 0.37 -1.65
N ASP A 8 5.23 0.76 -1.78
CA ASP A 8 4.79 1.62 -2.87
C ASP A 8 3.61 2.48 -2.41
N GLU A 9 3.35 3.54 -3.16
CA GLU A 9 2.15 4.32 -3.00
C GLU A 9 1.11 3.92 -4.03
N PHE A 10 -0.14 4.00 -3.61
CA PHE A 10 -1.30 3.74 -4.44
C PHE A 10 -2.32 4.84 -4.19
N TRP A 11 -2.96 5.34 -5.23
CA TRP A 11 -3.94 6.40 -5.04
C TRP A 11 -5.32 5.98 -5.53
N THR A 12 -6.30 6.57 -4.91
CA THR A 12 -7.69 6.50 -5.34
C THR A 12 -8.34 7.86 -5.09
N TYR A 13 -9.59 8.00 -5.41
CA TYR A 13 -10.28 9.27 -5.20
C TYR A 13 -11.66 9.06 -4.60
N VAL A 14 -12.15 10.09 -3.92
CA VAL A 14 -13.50 10.13 -3.35
C VAL A 14 -14.30 11.15 -4.14
N GLN A 15 -15.39 10.74 -4.78
CA GLN A 15 -16.28 11.55 -5.61
C GLN A 15 -15.65 12.11 -6.88
N LYS A 16 -14.53 12.80 -6.79
CA LYS A 16 -13.85 13.48 -7.89
C LYS A 16 -12.39 13.11 -7.94
N LYS A 17 -11.80 13.11 -9.14
CA LYS A 17 -10.37 12.80 -9.32
C LYS A 17 -9.45 13.74 -8.57
N GLU A 18 -9.87 14.97 -8.30
CA GLU A 18 -9.09 15.93 -7.53
C GLU A 18 -8.99 15.56 -6.05
N ASN A 19 -9.92 14.76 -5.54
CA ASN A 19 -9.93 14.33 -4.14
C ASN A 19 -9.13 13.04 -3.96
N LYS A 20 -7.87 13.05 -4.35
CA LYS A 20 -7.01 11.88 -4.22
C LYS A 20 -6.74 11.54 -2.76
N GLN A 21 -6.86 10.27 -2.47
CA GLN A 21 -6.41 9.67 -1.22
C GLN A 21 -5.26 8.74 -1.53
N TRP A 22 -4.16 8.90 -0.82
CA TRP A 22 -2.97 8.09 -1.03
C TRP A 22 -2.84 7.02 0.04
N LEU A 23 -2.53 5.84 -0.41
CA LEU A 23 -2.22 4.70 0.42
C LEU A 23 -0.74 4.37 0.21
N ILE A 24 0.02 4.34 1.28
CA ILE A 24 1.40 3.84 1.24
C ILE A 24 1.40 2.53 2.03
N TYR A 25 1.87 1.46 1.42
CA TYR A 25 1.78 0.16 2.06
C TYR A 25 3.02 -0.70 1.82
N ALA A 26 3.24 -1.63 2.73
CA ALA A 26 4.30 -2.62 2.66
C ALA A 26 3.72 -3.98 2.28
N TYR A 27 4.42 -4.69 1.41
CA TYR A 27 3.96 -5.93 0.80
C TYR A 27 5.05 -7.00 0.84
N ASP A 28 4.66 -8.23 1.15
CA ASP A 28 5.54 -9.39 1.07
C ASP A 28 5.19 -10.21 -0.17
N ARG A 29 6.14 -10.28 -1.10
CA ARG A 29 5.97 -11.00 -2.37
C ARG A 29 5.79 -12.50 -2.16
N GLU A 30 6.48 -13.08 -1.18
CA GLU A 30 6.45 -14.52 -0.95
C GLU A 30 5.09 -14.99 -0.46
N THR A 31 4.56 -14.33 0.55
CA THR A 31 3.26 -14.67 1.11
C THR A 31 2.10 -13.99 0.40
N ARG A 32 2.38 -12.97 -0.42
CA ARG A 32 1.40 -12.13 -1.11
C ARG A 32 0.49 -11.39 -0.14
N GLU A 33 1.01 -11.00 1.00
CA GLU A 33 0.27 -10.29 2.03
C GLU A 33 0.65 -8.82 2.12
N ILE A 34 -0.34 -8.00 2.43
CA ILE A 34 -0.11 -6.62 2.83
C ILE A 34 0.23 -6.63 4.31
N ILE A 35 1.45 -6.21 4.63
CA ILE A 35 1.98 -6.28 5.99
C ILE A 35 1.52 -5.11 6.84
N ALA A 36 1.52 -3.92 6.25
CA ALA A 36 1.18 -2.67 6.92
C ALA A 36 0.76 -1.63 5.89
N TYR A 37 -0.05 -0.67 6.30
CA TYR A 37 -0.46 0.40 5.41
C TYR A 37 -0.84 1.65 6.19
N VAL A 38 -0.71 2.81 5.54
CA VAL A 38 -1.12 4.10 6.07
C VAL A 38 -1.83 4.91 5.00
N TRP A 39 -2.80 5.70 5.41
CA TRP A 39 -3.49 6.65 4.56
C TRP A 39 -2.95 8.06 4.79
N GLY A 40 -2.95 8.84 3.76
CA GLY A 40 -2.55 10.23 3.86
C GLY A 40 -2.34 10.88 2.51
N LYS A 41 -1.44 11.85 2.48
CA LYS A 41 -1.01 12.53 1.26
C LYS A 41 0.27 11.88 0.73
N ARG A 42 0.58 12.11 -0.52
CA ARG A 42 1.84 11.65 -1.10
C ARG A 42 2.97 12.58 -0.65
N ASP A 43 3.43 12.40 0.58
CA ASP A 43 4.48 13.22 1.16
C ASP A 43 5.39 12.42 2.10
N LEU A 44 6.46 13.06 2.53
CA LEU A 44 7.44 12.45 3.43
C LEU A 44 6.82 12.05 4.78
N ARG A 45 5.91 12.85 5.27
CA ARG A 45 5.25 12.59 6.56
C ARG A 45 4.50 11.26 6.54
N THR A 46 3.79 10.98 5.46
CA THR A 46 3.03 9.75 5.30
C THR A 46 3.98 8.55 5.16
N ALA A 47 5.05 8.68 4.41
CA ALA A 47 6.06 7.63 4.28
C ALA A 47 6.69 7.29 5.65
N LYS A 48 7.00 8.30 6.44
CA LYS A 48 7.55 8.10 7.80
C LYS A 48 6.54 7.45 8.74
N LYS A 49 5.26 7.71 8.57
CA LYS A 49 4.20 7.03 9.33
C LYS A 49 4.22 5.52 9.08
N LEU A 50 4.42 5.10 7.84
CA LEU A 50 4.51 3.68 7.52
C LEU A 50 5.70 3.04 8.23
N ARG A 51 6.87 3.67 8.17
CA ARG A 51 8.07 3.17 8.83
C ARG A 51 7.87 3.07 10.34
N LYS A 52 7.22 4.06 10.94
CA LYS A 52 6.87 4.05 12.36
C LYS A 52 5.95 2.89 12.70
N GLN A 53 4.95 2.63 11.88
CA GLN A 53 4.01 1.52 12.07
C GLN A 53 4.74 0.17 12.02
N LEU A 54 5.68 0.01 11.10
CA LEU A 54 6.49 -1.20 11.02
C LEU A 54 7.28 -1.42 12.31
N LYS A 55 7.88 -0.38 12.86
CA LYS A 55 8.60 -0.45 14.13
C LYS A 55 7.70 -0.76 15.31
N GLU A 56 6.54 -0.12 15.40
CA GLU A 56 5.59 -0.31 16.50
C GLU A 56 5.03 -1.74 16.54
N ARG A 57 4.93 -2.39 15.38
CA ARG A 57 4.46 -3.77 15.25
C ARG A 57 5.59 -4.80 15.33
N ASP A 58 6.81 -4.37 15.63
CA ASP A 58 8.00 -5.23 15.66
C ASP A 58 8.23 -5.98 14.34
N ILE A 59 7.87 -5.37 13.23
CA ILE A 59 8.10 -5.94 11.90
C ILE A 59 9.54 -5.64 11.50
N THR A 60 10.32 -6.71 11.29
CA THR A 60 11.72 -6.62 10.86
C THR A 60 11.87 -7.20 9.46
N TYR A 61 12.88 -6.73 8.74
CA TYR A 61 13.17 -7.17 7.37
C TYR A 61 14.65 -7.00 7.07
N ASP A 62 15.17 -7.85 6.18
CA ASP A 62 16.57 -7.77 5.77
C ASP A 62 16.80 -6.69 4.72
N SER A 63 15.84 -6.52 3.80
CA SER A 63 15.92 -5.51 2.76
C SER A 63 14.52 -4.97 2.42
N ILE A 64 14.51 -3.76 1.88
CA ILE A 64 13.28 -3.08 1.46
C ILE A 64 13.45 -2.53 0.04
N ALA A 65 12.45 -2.72 -0.79
CA ALA A 65 12.46 -2.23 -2.17
C ALA A 65 11.40 -1.16 -2.37
N THR A 66 11.76 -0.10 -3.06
CA THR A 66 10.84 0.98 -3.45
C THR A 66 11.20 1.50 -4.83
N ASP A 67 10.35 2.35 -5.39
CA ASP A 67 10.72 3.14 -6.55
C ASP A 67 11.64 4.29 -6.14
N ASP A 68 12.00 5.15 -7.10
CA ASP A 68 12.97 6.22 -6.92
C ASP A 68 12.36 7.51 -6.32
N TRP A 69 11.28 7.40 -5.56
CA TRP A 69 10.68 8.57 -4.94
C TRP A 69 11.53 9.06 -3.76
N LYS A 70 11.84 10.36 -3.77
CA LYS A 70 12.72 10.99 -2.78
C LYS A 70 12.30 10.73 -1.33
N SER A 71 10.99 10.75 -1.05
CA SER A 71 10.48 10.50 0.30
C SER A 71 10.81 9.10 0.79
N PHE A 72 10.78 8.10 -0.08
CA PHE A 72 11.21 6.75 0.26
C PHE A 72 12.70 6.67 0.54
N LYS A 73 13.51 7.36 -0.26
CA LYS A 73 14.96 7.40 -0.04
C LYS A 73 15.31 7.97 1.32
N ILE A 74 14.63 9.03 1.71
CA ILE A 74 14.85 9.67 3.02
C ILE A 74 14.35 8.77 4.16
N THR A 75 13.15 8.20 4.01
CA THR A 75 12.50 7.39 5.04
C THR A 75 13.29 6.12 5.34
N PHE A 76 13.80 5.44 4.32
CA PHE A 76 14.48 4.15 4.45
C PHE A 76 15.99 4.23 4.26
N LYS A 77 16.58 5.40 4.47
CA LYS A 77 18.02 5.62 4.25
C LYS A 77 18.95 4.75 5.12
N GLU A 78 18.48 4.31 6.28
CA GLU A 78 19.24 3.47 7.20
C GLU A 78 19.07 1.99 6.92
N ASP A 79 18.14 1.63 6.06
CA ASP A 79 17.84 0.25 5.71
C ASP A 79 18.61 -0.18 4.47
N LYS A 80 18.70 -1.49 4.25
CA LYS A 80 19.18 -2.00 2.96
C LYS A 80 18.08 -1.73 1.93
N HIS A 81 18.20 -0.58 1.25
CA HIS A 81 17.18 -0.05 0.36
C HIS A 81 17.53 -0.31 -1.10
N LEU A 82 16.72 -1.11 -1.77
CA LEU A 82 16.85 -1.44 -3.18
C LEU A 82 15.88 -0.56 -3.96
N ILE A 83 16.40 0.20 -4.91
CA ILE A 83 15.62 1.16 -5.68
C ILE A 83 15.53 0.71 -7.14
N GLY A 84 14.31 0.69 -7.68
CA GLY A 84 14.07 0.40 -9.08
C GLY A 84 12.96 -0.58 -9.32
N LYS A 85 12.44 -0.57 -10.54
CA LYS A 85 11.29 -1.40 -10.94
C LYS A 85 11.54 -2.89 -10.84
N THR A 86 12.76 -3.33 -11.05
CA THR A 86 13.14 -4.75 -10.95
C THR A 86 12.84 -5.31 -9.56
N TYR A 87 12.98 -4.48 -8.53
CA TYR A 87 12.79 -4.89 -7.13
C TYR A 87 11.35 -4.75 -6.65
N THR A 88 10.48 -4.08 -7.41
CA THR A 88 9.10 -3.78 -7.01
C THR A 88 8.05 -4.47 -7.86
N VAL A 89 8.42 -5.51 -8.61
CA VAL A 89 7.51 -6.24 -9.50
C VAL A 89 6.33 -6.84 -8.73
N GLY A 90 6.58 -7.36 -7.54
CA GLY A 90 5.52 -7.98 -6.71
C GLY A 90 4.46 -6.98 -6.30
N ILE A 91 4.87 -5.83 -5.76
CA ILE A 91 3.92 -4.82 -5.30
C ILE A 91 3.19 -4.15 -6.45
N GLU A 92 3.83 -3.96 -7.61
CA GLU A 92 3.16 -3.45 -8.79
C GLU A 92 2.05 -4.40 -9.26
N GLY A 93 2.30 -5.71 -9.24
CA GLY A 93 1.28 -6.71 -9.51
C GLY A 93 0.13 -6.64 -8.51
N ASN A 94 0.44 -6.42 -7.25
CA ASN A 94 -0.58 -6.26 -6.21
C ASN A 94 -1.40 -4.98 -6.41
N ASN A 95 -0.80 -3.91 -6.90
CA ASN A 95 -1.53 -2.69 -7.23
C ASN A 95 -2.61 -2.95 -8.30
N CYS A 96 -2.31 -3.77 -9.28
CA CYS A 96 -3.29 -4.19 -10.28
C CYS A 96 -4.46 -4.95 -9.64
N LYS A 97 -4.17 -5.85 -8.73
CA LYS A 97 -5.20 -6.59 -7.98
C LYS A 97 -6.07 -5.65 -7.14
N LEU A 98 -5.46 -4.68 -6.48
CA LEU A 98 -6.18 -3.68 -5.70
C LEU A 98 -7.15 -2.89 -6.56
N ARG A 99 -6.73 -2.43 -7.73
CA ARG A 99 -7.60 -1.70 -8.65
C ARG A 99 -8.83 -2.51 -9.04
N HIS A 100 -8.63 -3.77 -9.39
CA HIS A 100 -9.74 -4.66 -9.74
C HIS A 100 -10.69 -4.91 -8.57
N ARG A 101 -10.15 -5.17 -7.39
CA ARG A 101 -10.93 -5.45 -6.20
C ARG A 101 -11.74 -4.24 -5.74
N ILE A 102 -11.15 -3.07 -5.76
CA ILE A 102 -11.82 -1.82 -5.38
C ILE A 102 -12.97 -1.51 -6.34
N LYS A 103 -12.73 -1.63 -7.64
CA LYS A 103 -13.74 -1.43 -8.66
C LYS A 103 -14.94 -2.37 -8.46
N ARG A 104 -14.65 -3.63 -8.16
CA ARG A 104 -15.67 -4.64 -7.89
C ARG A 104 -16.45 -4.35 -6.61
N ALA A 105 -15.76 -3.95 -5.55
CA ALA A 105 -16.38 -3.60 -4.27
C ALA A 105 -17.34 -2.41 -4.42
N PHE A 106 -16.93 -1.39 -5.17
CA PHE A 106 -17.79 -0.23 -5.44
C PHE A 106 -19.04 -0.61 -6.23
N ARG A 107 -18.91 -1.49 -7.20
CA ARG A 107 -20.05 -1.97 -7.99
C ARG A 107 -21.05 -2.75 -7.13
N ARG A 108 -20.57 -3.57 -6.20
CA ARG A 108 -21.42 -4.38 -5.33
C ARG A 108 -22.24 -3.56 -4.35
N THR A 109 -21.69 -2.45 -3.89
CA THR A 109 -22.40 -1.56 -2.97
C THR A 109 -23.45 -0.71 -3.70
N CYS A 110 -23.54 -0.82 -5.01
CA CYS A 110 -24.43 -0.02 -5.88
C CYS A 110 -24.29 1.48 -5.67
N CYS A 111 -23.24 1.88 -4.98
CA CYS A 111 -22.99 3.27 -4.63
C CYS A 111 -21.53 3.55 -4.86
N PHE A 112 -21.27 4.62 -5.60
CA PHE A 112 -19.95 5.19 -5.56
C PHE A 112 -19.72 5.71 -4.15
N SER A 113 -18.52 5.48 -3.63
CA SER A 113 -18.17 6.00 -2.32
C SER A 113 -18.23 7.52 -2.33
N LYS A 114 -19.25 8.07 -1.70
CA LYS A 114 -19.43 9.53 -1.60
C LYS A 114 -18.79 10.09 -0.35
N LYS A 115 -18.53 9.24 0.64
CA LYS A 115 -17.91 9.63 1.91
C LYS A 115 -16.59 8.89 2.08
N LEU A 116 -15.63 9.55 2.70
CA LEU A 116 -14.31 9.00 2.95
C LEU A 116 -14.38 7.69 3.74
N SER A 117 -15.26 7.60 4.73
CA SER A 117 -15.46 6.40 5.52
C SER A 117 -15.86 5.19 4.67
N ASN A 118 -16.77 5.38 3.72
CA ASN A 118 -17.18 4.32 2.80
C ASN A 118 -16.05 3.90 1.88
N HIS A 119 -15.23 4.85 1.48
CA HIS A 119 -14.07 4.60 0.63
C HIS A 119 -13.04 3.72 1.35
N PHE A 120 -12.71 4.04 2.60
CA PHE A 120 -11.80 3.23 3.41
C PHE A 120 -12.38 1.84 3.68
N LYS A 121 -13.67 1.73 3.86
CA LYS A 121 -14.35 0.46 4.03
C LYS A 121 -14.18 -0.45 2.80
N ALA A 122 -14.31 0.11 1.61
CA ALA A 122 -14.10 -0.63 0.36
C ALA A 122 -12.65 -1.10 0.24
N PHE A 123 -11.68 -0.27 0.61
CA PHE A 123 -10.27 -0.65 0.63
C PHE A 123 -9.99 -1.75 1.65
N SER A 124 -10.56 -1.67 2.84
CA SER A 124 -10.40 -2.70 3.86
C SER A 124 -10.94 -4.04 3.39
N LEU A 125 -12.06 -4.04 2.70
CA LEU A 125 -12.64 -5.25 2.10
C LEU A 125 -11.71 -5.81 1.00
N ALA A 126 -11.15 -4.95 0.15
CA ALA A 126 -10.22 -5.36 -0.88
C ALA A 126 -8.96 -5.98 -0.28
N PHE A 127 -8.41 -5.41 0.79
CA PHE A 127 -7.26 -5.96 1.50
C PHE A 127 -7.57 -7.32 2.11
N PHE A 128 -8.74 -7.49 2.69
CA PHE A 128 -9.17 -8.78 3.21
C PHE A 128 -9.18 -9.85 2.12
N TYR A 129 -9.74 -9.54 0.95
CA TYR A 129 -9.76 -10.50 -0.16
C TYR A 129 -8.36 -10.83 -0.69
N ILE A 130 -7.44 -9.88 -0.69
CA ILE A 130 -6.07 -10.12 -1.10
C ILE A 130 -5.36 -11.04 -0.13
N ASN A 131 -5.52 -10.83 1.18
CA ASN A 131 -4.79 -11.58 2.20
C ASN A 131 -5.43 -12.93 2.52
N TYR A 132 -6.76 -13.07 2.44
CA TYR A 132 -7.47 -14.23 2.98
C TYR A 132 -8.48 -14.88 2.04
N GLY A 133 -8.94 -14.20 1.03
CA GLY A 133 -10.06 -14.66 0.20
C GLY A 133 -9.74 -14.96 -1.26
N HIS A 134 -8.50 -15.08 -1.62
CA HIS A 134 -8.09 -15.24 -3.02
C HIS A 134 -7.76 -16.70 -3.38
N THR A 135 -8.23 -17.56 -2.64
CA THR A 135 -8.06 -18.97 -2.95
C THR A 135 -8.80 -19.34 -4.21
#